data_b8c8567dd37ef4bdeea8afe18f11d802
#
_entry.id   b8c8567dd37ef4bdeea8afe18f11d802
#
_cell.length_a   1.000
_cell.length_b   1.000
_cell.length_c   1.000
_cell.angle_alpha   90.00
_cell.angle_beta   90.00
_cell.angle_gamma   90.00
#
_symmetry.space_group_name_H-M   'P 1'
#
loop_
_entity.id
_entity.type
_entity.pdbx_description
1 polymer ?
#
loop_
_entity_poly.entity_id
_entity_poly.type
_entity_poly.pdbx_seq_one_letter_code
_entity_poly.pdbx_strand_id
1 'polypeptide(L)'
;MMLHLGVKSDPIESRYSFDWLFSLMSDHGVHRLQLGSSFPTWLAADDYFTGLRRRAEKKGILVSSLFTSHREFGGFSSGDPLLEDATRRGWQRIIHVAALVGAQSAGSNCALVLRDQPQLRDPGIRCFLENMKPLLQQARAAGLKALTVEPMSSIYELPSTPDEVRLICEEMGSWHTEHGGDAVPLLLCGDISHGVADAERRVLHDNWSLFEMEIPWMWEFHFKNTDEIFNSTFGFGPEEKGRGIVDLARLRTLIEGNAARFPAAEVTGYLEIGGPKTGREYTDRHLERQLAGSLDALARIFRSKEA
;
A
#
# COMPACT_ATOMS: atom_id res chain seq x y z
N MET A 1 7.95 -8.96 -16.52
CA MET A 1 7.91 -8.23 -15.23
C MET A 1 8.76 -8.97 -14.19
N MET A 2 9.60 -8.25 -13.43
CA MET A 2 10.39 -8.79 -12.32
C MET A 2 9.68 -8.45 -11.00
N LEU A 3 9.44 -9.45 -10.16
CA LEU A 3 8.84 -9.28 -8.84
C LEU A 3 9.93 -9.20 -7.77
N HIS A 4 9.87 -8.16 -6.95
CA HIS A 4 10.71 -7.99 -5.76
C HIS A 4 9.89 -8.21 -4.49
N LEU A 5 10.53 -8.78 -3.47
CA LEU A 5 9.96 -8.87 -2.13
C LEU A 5 10.35 -7.64 -1.32
N GLY A 6 9.42 -7.13 -0.55
CA GLY A 6 9.60 -6.00 0.36
C GLY A 6 8.88 -6.21 1.70
N VAL A 7 9.06 -5.27 2.60
CA VAL A 7 8.35 -5.19 3.89
C VAL A 7 7.72 -3.81 4.03
N LYS A 8 6.50 -3.74 4.55
CA LYS A 8 5.85 -2.51 5.00
C LYS A 8 6.14 -2.27 6.47
N SER A 9 6.51 -1.06 6.86
CA SER A 9 7.08 -0.78 8.19
C SER A 9 6.08 -0.44 9.28
N ASP A 10 4.88 0.03 8.96
CA ASP A 10 3.93 0.60 9.94
C ASP A 10 3.61 -0.31 11.14
N PRO A 11 3.37 -1.64 11.01
CA PRO A 11 3.11 -2.46 12.21
C PRO A 11 4.33 -2.62 13.11
N ILE A 12 5.50 -2.24 12.65
CA ILE A 12 6.78 -2.48 13.32
C ILE A 12 7.27 -1.22 14.06
N GLU A 13 7.00 -0.03 13.51
CA GLU A 13 7.62 1.23 13.91
C GLU A 13 7.46 1.63 15.38
N SER A 14 6.37 1.24 16.02
CA SER A 14 6.17 1.53 17.45
C SER A 14 6.69 0.43 18.39
N ARG A 15 7.28 -0.64 17.84
CA ARG A 15 7.68 -1.84 18.59
C ARG A 15 9.16 -2.18 18.47
N TYR A 16 9.72 -1.94 17.29
CA TYR A 16 11.12 -2.22 16.98
C TYR A 16 11.77 -1.01 16.30
N SER A 17 13.07 -0.88 16.44
CA SER A 17 13.81 0.16 15.71
C SER A 17 13.95 -0.17 14.23
N PHE A 18 14.09 0.85 13.39
CA PHE A 18 14.42 0.65 11.97
C PHE A 18 15.73 -0.13 11.76
N ASP A 19 16.72 0.05 12.62
CA ASP A 19 17.98 -0.68 12.49
C ASP A 19 17.81 -2.19 12.73
N TRP A 20 16.92 -2.56 13.66
CA TRP A 20 16.49 -3.94 13.84
C TRP A 20 15.78 -4.48 12.60
N LEU A 21 14.82 -3.71 12.07
CA LEU A 21 14.07 -4.10 10.86
C LEU A 21 15.01 -4.28 9.66
N PHE A 22 15.92 -3.35 9.43
CA PHE A 22 16.90 -3.44 8.34
C PHE A 22 17.80 -4.66 8.47
N SER A 23 18.22 -5.03 9.68
CA SER A 23 18.97 -6.24 9.91
C SER A 23 18.17 -7.48 9.60
N LEU A 24 16.93 -7.58 10.12
CA LEU A 24 16.03 -8.70 9.81
C LEU A 24 15.78 -8.84 8.30
N MET A 25 15.49 -7.75 7.62
CA MET A 25 15.28 -7.75 6.17
C MET A 25 16.53 -8.25 5.43
N SER A 26 17.70 -7.76 5.81
CA SER A 26 18.99 -8.18 5.22
C SER A 26 19.25 -9.67 5.44
N ASP A 27 19.02 -10.17 6.66
CA ASP A 27 19.21 -11.59 7.02
C ASP A 27 18.29 -12.51 6.21
N HIS A 28 17.09 -12.03 5.85
CA HIS A 28 16.17 -12.72 4.95
C HIS A 28 16.38 -12.37 3.47
N GLY A 29 17.40 -11.58 3.10
CA GLY A 29 17.71 -11.18 1.73
C GLY A 29 16.58 -10.33 1.08
N VAL A 30 15.83 -9.58 1.87
CA VAL A 30 14.79 -8.66 1.41
C VAL A 30 15.35 -7.24 1.48
N HIS A 31 15.32 -6.52 0.36
CA HIS A 31 16.04 -5.25 0.24
C HIS A 31 15.16 -4.05 -0.11
N ARG A 32 13.84 -4.23 -0.15
CA ARG A 32 12.89 -3.14 -0.45
C ARG A 32 11.98 -2.89 0.74
N LEU A 33 11.90 -1.63 1.15
CA LEU A 33 11.04 -1.16 2.22
C LEU A 33 9.95 -0.26 1.65
N GLN A 34 8.71 -0.48 2.08
CA GLN A 34 7.65 0.52 1.99
C GLN A 34 7.54 1.19 3.36
N LEU A 35 7.83 2.48 3.41
CA LEU A 35 7.71 3.26 4.64
C LEU A 35 6.24 3.55 4.92
N GLY A 36 5.72 3.02 6.05
CA GLY A 36 4.32 3.13 6.44
C GLY A 36 4.06 4.20 7.51
N SER A 37 5.09 4.93 7.92
CA SER A 37 5.04 5.91 9.01
C SER A 37 3.84 6.84 8.95
N SER A 38 3.03 6.86 10.02
CA SER A 38 1.92 7.79 10.15
C SER A 38 2.35 9.12 10.79
N PHE A 39 2.42 9.20 12.11
CA PHE A 39 2.77 10.44 12.81
C PHE A 39 4.13 11.03 12.43
N PRO A 40 5.21 10.24 12.29
CA PRO A 40 6.48 10.80 11.85
C PRO A 40 6.40 11.52 10.51
N THR A 41 5.64 11.00 9.55
CA THR A 41 5.45 11.64 8.23
C THR A 41 4.95 13.08 8.36
N TRP A 42 4.06 13.34 9.32
CA TRP A 42 3.48 14.69 9.53
C TRP A 42 4.32 15.59 10.40
N LEU A 43 4.97 15.06 11.42
CA LEU A 43 5.49 15.84 12.53
C LEU A 43 7.02 15.87 12.59
N ALA A 44 7.72 14.87 12.03
CA ALA A 44 9.16 14.83 12.09
C ALA A 44 9.81 15.82 11.11
N ALA A 45 10.95 16.36 11.50
CA ALA A 45 11.76 17.22 10.65
C ALA A 45 12.38 16.41 9.48
N ASP A 46 12.72 17.10 8.40
CA ASP A 46 13.26 16.50 7.18
C ASP A 46 14.57 15.73 7.41
N ASP A 47 15.39 16.17 8.38
CA ASP A 47 16.61 15.49 8.77
C ASP A 47 16.39 14.08 9.32
N TYR A 48 15.22 13.81 9.92
CA TYR A 48 14.85 12.48 10.34
C TYR A 48 14.77 11.51 9.14
N PHE A 49 14.13 11.94 8.07
CA PHE A 49 13.92 11.12 6.87
C PHE A 49 15.19 10.94 6.05
N THR A 50 15.97 11.99 5.89
CA THR A 50 17.29 11.88 5.24
C THR A 50 18.26 11.02 6.07
N GLY A 51 18.16 11.07 7.39
CA GLY A 51 18.87 10.19 8.31
C GLY A 51 18.42 8.73 8.20
N LEU A 52 17.12 8.49 8.11
CA LEU A 52 16.53 7.16 7.89
C LEU A 52 17.03 6.54 6.58
N ARG A 53 16.95 7.29 5.48
CA ARG A 53 17.50 6.88 4.18
C ARG A 53 18.95 6.42 4.28
N ARG A 54 19.82 7.26 4.86
CA ARG A 54 21.25 6.91 5.03
C ARG A 54 21.49 5.63 5.84
N ARG A 55 20.64 5.38 6.86
CA ARG A 55 20.73 4.14 7.66
C ARG A 55 20.28 2.92 6.86
N ALA A 56 19.21 3.05 6.10
CA ALA A 56 18.72 1.99 5.20
C ALA A 56 19.77 1.63 4.15
N GLU A 57 20.33 2.63 3.46
CA GLU A 57 21.35 2.46 2.43
C GLU A 57 22.61 1.74 2.96
N LYS A 58 23.06 2.05 4.19
CA LYS A 58 24.19 1.37 4.86
C LYS A 58 23.94 -0.14 5.09
N LYS A 59 22.68 -0.56 5.14
CA LYS A 59 22.27 -1.96 5.27
C LYS A 59 21.84 -2.59 3.94
N GLY A 60 22.05 -1.89 2.82
CA GLY A 60 21.63 -2.35 1.51
C GLY A 60 20.11 -2.36 1.33
N ILE A 61 19.37 -1.59 2.12
CA ILE A 61 17.92 -1.47 2.04
C ILE A 61 17.57 -0.20 1.25
N LEU A 62 16.70 -0.36 0.26
CA LEU A 62 16.09 0.73 -0.50
C LEU A 62 14.70 1.03 0.07
N VAL A 63 14.48 2.25 0.52
CA VAL A 63 13.12 2.75 0.76
C VAL A 63 12.50 3.03 -0.60
N SER A 64 11.76 2.08 -1.16
CA SER A 64 11.28 2.11 -2.54
C SER A 64 9.92 2.76 -2.69
N SER A 65 9.14 2.81 -1.62
CA SER A 65 7.82 3.42 -1.56
C SER A 65 7.57 4.04 -0.18
N LEU A 66 6.76 5.08 -0.13
CA LEU A 66 6.10 5.56 1.08
C LEU A 66 4.60 5.35 0.89
N PHE A 67 3.99 4.56 1.74
CA PHE A 67 2.55 4.34 1.72
C PHE A 67 1.98 4.41 3.14
N THR A 68 1.20 5.43 3.42
CA THR A 68 0.67 5.67 4.74
C THR A 68 -0.85 5.75 4.70
N SER A 69 -1.51 5.01 5.58
CA SER A 69 -2.96 5.00 5.67
C SER A 69 -3.47 6.26 6.37
N HIS A 70 -4.23 7.07 5.65
CA HIS A 70 -4.83 8.31 6.16
C HIS A 70 -6.34 8.29 6.03
N ARG A 71 -6.96 7.28 6.60
CA ARG A 71 -8.43 7.21 6.69
C ARG A 71 -8.99 8.47 7.33
N GLU A 72 -8.29 8.99 8.32
CA GLU A 72 -8.64 10.20 9.04
C GLU A 72 -8.56 11.45 8.14
N PHE A 73 -7.82 11.37 7.04
CA PHE A 73 -7.80 12.41 6.01
C PHE A 73 -8.87 12.20 4.93
N GLY A 74 -9.95 11.51 5.20
CA GLY A 74 -11.07 11.34 4.25
C GLY A 74 -11.70 12.64 3.75
N GLY A 75 -10.94 13.73 3.80
CA GLY A 75 -11.38 15.09 3.51
C GLY A 75 -11.88 15.32 2.09
N PHE A 76 -11.44 14.53 1.11
CA PHE A 76 -11.97 14.60 -0.25
C PHE A 76 -13.43 14.12 -0.36
N SER A 77 -13.92 13.36 0.63
CA SER A 77 -15.30 12.90 0.71
C SER A 77 -16.10 13.54 1.84
N SER A 78 -15.54 14.52 2.53
CA SER A 78 -16.21 15.16 3.67
C SER A 78 -17.25 16.21 3.28
N GLY A 79 -17.13 16.80 2.08
CA GLY A 79 -17.90 17.97 1.69
C GLY A 79 -17.50 19.26 2.41
N ASP A 80 -16.41 19.22 3.20
CA ASP A 80 -15.85 20.36 3.94
C ASP A 80 -14.57 20.85 3.25
N PRO A 81 -14.54 22.10 2.72
CA PRO A 81 -13.38 22.63 2.02
C PRO A 81 -12.14 22.79 2.92
N LEU A 82 -12.30 22.90 4.25
CA LEU A 82 -11.16 22.96 5.16
C LEU A 82 -10.50 21.60 5.33
N LEU A 83 -11.27 20.53 5.37
CA LEU A 83 -10.76 19.15 5.39
C LEU A 83 -10.16 18.77 4.03
N GLU A 84 -10.76 19.22 2.94
CA GLU A 84 -10.19 19.05 1.60
C GLU A 84 -8.80 19.70 1.48
N ASP A 85 -8.65 20.94 1.95
CA ASP A 85 -7.36 21.61 1.97
C ASP A 85 -6.34 20.90 2.87
N ALA A 86 -6.76 20.43 4.05
CA ALA A 86 -5.90 19.66 4.94
C ALA A 86 -5.43 18.34 4.28
N THR A 87 -6.33 17.65 3.59
CA THR A 87 -6.01 16.42 2.84
C THR A 87 -5.01 16.70 1.72
N ARG A 88 -5.19 17.78 0.96
CA ARG A 88 -4.26 18.20 -0.09
C ARG A 88 -2.87 18.49 0.48
N ARG A 89 -2.78 19.24 1.58
CA ARG A 89 -1.50 19.48 2.28
C ARG A 89 -0.88 18.19 2.79
N GLY A 90 -1.70 17.24 3.24
CA GLY A 90 -1.27 15.91 3.60
C GLY A 90 -0.57 15.20 2.44
N TRP A 91 -1.19 15.12 1.29
CA TRP A 91 -0.59 14.54 0.09
C TRP A 91 0.71 15.25 -0.33
N GLN A 92 0.76 16.58 -0.24
CA GLN A 92 1.98 17.35 -0.50
C GLN A 92 3.11 16.93 0.45
N ARG A 93 2.80 16.71 1.73
CA ARG A 93 3.78 16.24 2.71
C ARG A 93 4.24 14.81 2.42
N ILE A 94 3.34 13.90 2.04
CA ILE A 94 3.68 12.52 1.63
C ILE A 94 4.67 12.56 0.46
N ILE A 95 4.39 13.33 -0.58
CA ILE A 95 5.26 13.49 -1.75
C ILE A 95 6.65 14.02 -1.33
N HIS A 96 6.68 15.04 -0.48
CA HIS A 96 7.94 15.62 0.01
C HIS A 96 8.77 14.61 0.79
N VAL A 97 8.16 13.89 1.74
CA VAL A 97 8.85 12.87 2.54
C VAL A 97 9.33 11.70 1.67
N ALA A 98 8.53 11.27 0.70
CA ALA A 98 8.92 10.23 -0.25
C ALA A 98 10.20 10.62 -1.01
N ALA A 99 10.29 11.86 -1.46
CA ALA A 99 11.51 12.37 -2.11
C ALA A 99 12.72 12.38 -1.14
N LEU A 100 12.53 12.78 0.12
CA LEU A 100 13.60 12.79 1.13
C LEU A 100 14.17 11.38 1.41
N VAL A 101 13.30 10.37 1.49
CA VAL A 101 13.75 8.98 1.72
C VAL A 101 14.23 8.30 0.44
N GLY A 102 14.10 8.95 -0.73
CA GLY A 102 14.52 8.43 -2.01
C GLY A 102 13.56 7.40 -2.62
N ALA A 103 12.29 7.43 -2.21
CA ALA A 103 11.26 6.55 -2.73
C ALA A 103 10.93 6.86 -4.20
N GLN A 104 10.49 5.84 -4.93
CA GLN A 104 10.04 5.96 -6.31
C GLN A 104 8.55 6.25 -6.41
N SER A 105 7.78 5.87 -5.40
CA SER A 105 6.34 6.10 -5.30
C SER A 105 5.94 6.62 -3.93
N ALA A 106 4.80 7.27 -3.91
CA ALA A 106 4.14 7.67 -2.68
C ALA A 106 2.64 7.38 -2.81
N GLY A 107 2.02 6.92 -1.72
CA GLY A 107 0.62 6.54 -1.76
C GLY A 107 -0.13 6.69 -0.45
N SER A 108 -1.44 6.63 -0.57
CA SER A 108 -2.37 6.63 0.56
C SER A 108 -3.74 6.10 0.12
N ASN A 109 -4.67 5.99 1.07
CA ASN A 109 -6.07 5.74 0.76
C ASN A 109 -6.68 6.95 0.03
N CYS A 110 -7.65 6.69 -0.84
CA CYS A 110 -8.33 7.73 -1.62
C CYS A 110 -9.18 8.63 -0.71
N ALA A 111 -10.12 8.03 0.02
CA ALA A 111 -11.07 8.76 0.87
C ALA A 111 -11.84 7.81 1.80
N LEU A 112 -12.51 8.40 2.79
CA LEU A 112 -13.45 7.72 3.68
C LEU A 112 -14.80 8.43 3.61
N VAL A 113 -15.86 7.69 3.29
CA VAL A 113 -17.24 8.20 3.30
C VAL A 113 -17.86 7.98 4.68
N LEU A 114 -18.38 9.02 5.28
CA LEU A 114 -19.08 8.90 6.56
C LEU A 114 -20.39 8.12 6.38
N ARG A 115 -20.68 7.23 7.33
CA ARG A 115 -21.83 6.31 7.22
C ARG A 115 -23.19 7.00 7.20
N ASP A 116 -23.28 8.18 7.78
CA ASP A 116 -24.48 9.05 7.80
C ASP A 116 -24.54 9.98 6.60
N GLN A 117 -23.52 9.97 5.71
CA GLN A 117 -23.44 10.81 4.53
C GLN A 117 -23.08 10.03 3.24
N PRO A 118 -23.76 8.91 2.95
CA PRO A 118 -23.43 8.06 1.80
C PRO A 118 -23.53 8.77 0.44
N GLN A 119 -24.35 9.84 0.37
CA GLN A 119 -24.50 10.68 -0.83
C GLN A 119 -23.20 11.42 -1.21
N LEU A 120 -22.23 11.53 -0.34
CA LEU A 120 -20.93 12.14 -0.63
C LEU A 120 -19.93 11.21 -1.32
N ARG A 121 -20.31 9.96 -1.60
CA ARG A 121 -19.44 8.97 -2.26
C ARG A 121 -18.98 9.44 -3.64
N ASP A 122 -19.92 9.64 -4.56
CA ASP A 122 -19.58 10.07 -5.92
C ASP A 122 -18.98 11.50 -5.99
N PRO A 123 -19.50 12.50 -5.25
CA PRO A 123 -18.81 13.77 -5.13
C PRO A 123 -17.39 13.65 -4.58
N GLY A 124 -17.16 12.75 -3.63
CA GLY A 124 -15.84 12.48 -3.06
C GLY A 124 -14.85 11.92 -4.08
N ILE A 125 -15.27 10.98 -4.93
CA ILE A 125 -14.42 10.47 -6.01
C ILE A 125 -14.05 11.61 -6.97
N ARG A 126 -15.00 12.43 -7.38
CA ARG A 126 -14.73 13.58 -8.27
C ARG A 126 -13.78 14.59 -7.63
N CYS A 127 -14.00 14.92 -6.35
CA CYS A 127 -13.10 15.79 -5.59
C CYS A 127 -11.70 15.23 -5.51
N PHE A 128 -11.55 13.92 -5.26
CA PHE A 128 -10.26 13.23 -5.27
C PHE A 128 -9.57 13.36 -6.64
N LEU A 129 -10.24 13.04 -7.73
CA LEU A 129 -9.68 13.11 -9.08
C LEU A 129 -9.14 14.51 -9.42
N GLU A 130 -9.91 15.56 -9.11
CA GLU A 130 -9.49 16.94 -9.38
C GLU A 130 -8.29 17.36 -8.51
N ASN A 131 -8.26 16.97 -7.24
CA ASN A 131 -7.15 17.28 -6.36
C ASN A 131 -5.87 16.49 -6.69
N MET A 132 -6.00 15.29 -7.25
CA MET A 132 -4.82 14.50 -7.63
C MET A 132 -4.06 15.09 -8.81
N LYS A 133 -4.70 15.75 -9.75
CA LYS A 133 -4.05 16.34 -10.93
C LYS A 133 -2.84 17.20 -10.60
N PRO A 134 -2.94 18.27 -9.78
CA PRO A 134 -1.78 19.07 -9.39
C PRO A 134 -0.79 18.30 -8.49
N LEU A 135 -1.23 17.31 -7.72
CA LEU A 135 -0.36 16.49 -6.89
C LEU A 135 0.51 15.55 -7.74
N LEU A 136 0.00 15.02 -8.85
CA LEU A 136 0.78 14.21 -9.80
C LEU A 136 1.87 15.04 -10.49
N GLN A 137 1.58 16.32 -10.78
CA GLN A 137 2.60 17.26 -11.30
C GLN A 137 3.66 17.56 -10.23
N GLN A 138 3.25 17.81 -8.99
CA GLN A 138 4.19 18.00 -7.89
C GLN A 138 5.06 16.77 -7.64
N ALA A 139 4.49 15.56 -7.71
CA ALA A 139 5.24 14.31 -7.57
C ALA A 139 6.29 14.16 -8.68
N ARG A 140 5.97 14.54 -9.92
CA ARG A 140 6.93 14.58 -11.03
C ARG A 140 8.08 15.53 -10.74
N ALA A 141 7.76 16.75 -10.29
CA ALA A 141 8.77 17.75 -9.94
C ALA A 141 9.66 17.30 -8.76
N ALA A 142 9.11 16.49 -7.83
CA ALA A 142 9.85 15.89 -6.73
C ALA A 142 10.69 14.65 -7.12
N GLY A 143 10.61 14.19 -8.38
CA GLY A 143 11.38 13.06 -8.90
C GLY A 143 10.76 11.68 -8.66
N LEU A 144 9.51 11.60 -8.21
CA LEU A 144 8.78 10.35 -8.10
C LEU A 144 8.41 9.81 -9.49
N LYS A 145 8.06 8.51 -9.54
CA LYS A 145 7.63 7.82 -10.75
C LYS A 145 6.13 7.55 -10.80
N ALA A 146 5.48 7.47 -9.65
CA ALA A 146 4.04 7.25 -9.52
C ALA A 146 3.51 7.82 -8.20
N LEU A 147 2.23 8.18 -8.16
CA LEU A 147 1.44 8.17 -6.92
C LEU A 147 0.54 6.94 -6.93
N THR A 148 0.31 6.36 -5.75
CA THR A 148 -0.49 5.14 -5.64
C THR A 148 -1.66 5.31 -4.68
N VAL A 149 -2.78 4.64 -4.99
CA VAL A 149 -3.94 4.50 -4.11
C VAL A 149 -4.25 3.03 -3.92
N GLU A 150 -4.81 2.69 -2.77
CA GLU A 150 -5.15 1.32 -2.42
C GLU A 150 -6.66 1.10 -2.49
N PRO A 151 -7.14 0.15 -3.29
CA PRO A 151 -8.52 -0.32 -3.20
C PRO A 151 -8.77 -1.03 -1.87
N MET A 152 -9.91 -0.75 -1.23
CA MET A 152 -10.15 -1.11 0.16
C MET A 152 -11.23 -2.19 0.33
N SER A 153 -11.20 -2.90 1.46
CA SER A 153 -12.18 -3.94 1.82
C SER A 153 -13.51 -3.41 2.34
N SER A 154 -13.62 -2.13 2.62
CA SER A 154 -14.81 -1.52 3.20
C SER A 154 -15.54 -0.67 2.17
N ILE A 155 -16.84 -0.86 2.03
CA ILE A 155 -17.68 0.00 1.17
C ILE A 155 -17.67 1.48 1.57
N TYR A 156 -17.16 1.82 2.74
CA TYR A 156 -16.99 3.20 3.20
C TYR A 156 -15.60 3.77 2.93
N GLU A 157 -14.68 2.97 2.41
CA GLU A 157 -13.32 3.40 2.05
C GLU A 157 -13.15 3.32 0.53
N LEU A 158 -12.97 4.45 -0.14
CA LEU A 158 -12.87 4.56 -1.58
C LEU A 158 -11.46 4.26 -2.10
N PRO A 159 -11.34 3.63 -3.30
CA PRO A 159 -12.35 2.84 -4.00
C PRO A 159 -12.49 1.45 -3.36
N SER A 160 -13.68 0.87 -3.41
CA SER A 160 -13.92 -0.48 -2.89
C SER A 160 -14.69 -1.40 -3.85
N THR A 161 -15.16 -0.86 -4.95
CA THR A 161 -15.86 -1.65 -5.97
C THR A 161 -15.07 -1.67 -7.29
N PRO A 162 -15.24 -2.72 -8.12
CA PRO A 162 -14.61 -2.80 -9.44
C PRO A 162 -14.87 -1.57 -10.31
N ASP A 163 -16.08 -1.02 -10.26
CA ASP A 163 -16.46 0.12 -11.10
C ASP A 163 -15.77 1.41 -10.65
N GLU A 164 -15.61 1.62 -9.35
CA GLU A 164 -14.88 2.76 -8.82
C GLU A 164 -13.39 2.69 -9.14
N VAL A 165 -12.78 1.49 -9.01
CA VAL A 165 -11.38 1.29 -9.37
C VAL A 165 -11.18 1.62 -10.85
N ARG A 166 -12.03 1.08 -11.73
CA ARG A 166 -11.95 1.38 -13.17
C ARG A 166 -12.13 2.86 -13.44
N LEU A 167 -13.16 3.48 -12.86
CA LEU A 167 -13.44 4.90 -13.04
C LEU A 167 -12.21 5.76 -12.71
N ILE A 168 -11.62 5.56 -11.52
CA ILE A 168 -10.46 6.32 -11.08
C ILE A 168 -9.26 6.07 -12.01
N CYS A 169 -8.96 4.81 -12.31
CA CYS A 169 -7.79 4.46 -13.10
C CYS A 169 -7.92 4.91 -14.57
N GLU A 170 -9.08 4.77 -15.18
CA GLU A 170 -9.33 5.14 -16.57
C GLU A 170 -9.37 6.66 -16.75
N GLU A 171 -10.03 7.41 -15.86
CA GLU A 171 -10.06 8.87 -15.92
C GLU A 171 -8.67 9.46 -15.70
N MET A 172 -7.95 8.99 -14.70
CA MET A 172 -6.58 9.48 -14.43
C MET A 172 -5.59 9.03 -15.48
N GLY A 173 -5.76 7.83 -16.05
CA GLY A 173 -4.98 7.34 -17.19
C GLY A 173 -5.17 8.19 -18.43
N SER A 174 -6.43 8.55 -18.75
CA SER A 174 -6.76 9.46 -19.86
C SER A 174 -6.14 10.84 -19.66
N TRP A 175 -6.31 11.42 -18.46
CA TRP A 175 -5.71 12.70 -18.13
C TRP A 175 -4.17 12.66 -18.21
N HIS A 176 -3.54 11.58 -17.70
CA HIS A 176 -2.09 11.42 -17.77
C HIS A 176 -1.59 11.28 -19.21
N THR A 177 -2.35 10.66 -20.10
CA THR A 177 -1.98 10.57 -21.53
C THR A 177 -1.79 11.95 -22.17
N GLU A 178 -2.60 12.93 -21.75
CA GLU A 178 -2.53 14.31 -22.22
C GLU A 178 -1.45 15.14 -21.51
N HIS A 179 -1.10 14.79 -20.27
CA HIS A 179 -0.24 15.59 -19.38
C HIS A 179 1.03 14.86 -18.90
N GLY A 180 1.34 13.68 -19.47
CA GLY A 180 2.42 12.81 -18.98
C GLY A 180 3.84 13.40 -19.06
N GLY A 181 4.04 14.48 -19.83
CA GLY A 181 5.29 15.23 -19.81
C GLY A 181 5.58 15.91 -18.47
N ASP A 182 4.53 16.37 -17.79
CA ASP A 182 4.60 17.21 -16.59
C ASP A 182 4.05 16.53 -15.32
N ALA A 183 3.54 15.33 -15.44
CA ALA A 183 2.94 14.58 -14.32
C ALA A 183 3.43 13.14 -14.26
N VAL A 184 3.33 12.51 -13.09
CA VAL A 184 3.45 11.05 -12.95
C VAL A 184 2.07 10.40 -13.08
N PRO A 185 1.95 9.08 -13.40
CA PRO A 185 0.68 8.40 -13.39
C PRO A 185 0.15 8.21 -11.95
N LEU A 186 -1.17 8.17 -11.80
CA LEU A 186 -1.85 7.58 -10.65
C LEU A 186 -2.03 6.09 -10.91
N LEU A 187 -1.48 5.27 -10.05
CA LEU A 187 -1.51 3.82 -10.14
C LEU A 187 -2.03 3.19 -8.84
N LEU A 188 -2.07 1.87 -8.77
CA LEU A 188 -2.59 1.16 -7.61
C LEU A 188 -1.46 0.57 -6.76
N CYS A 189 -1.68 0.59 -5.44
CA CYS A 189 -1.10 -0.32 -4.48
C CYS A 189 -2.16 -1.40 -4.22
N GLY A 190 -2.10 -2.54 -4.91
CA GLY A 190 -3.06 -3.62 -4.73
C GLY A 190 -2.90 -4.31 -3.38
N ASP A 191 -3.90 -5.04 -2.91
CA ASP A 191 -3.78 -5.90 -1.73
C ASP A 191 -4.56 -7.20 -1.95
N ILE A 192 -3.84 -8.33 -1.97
CA ILE A 192 -4.48 -9.64 -2.18
C ILE A 192 -5.45 -10.05 -1.07
N SER A 193 -5.40 -9.39 0.08
CA SER A 193 -6.34 -9.65 1.17
C SER A 193 -7.65 -8.88 1.04
N HIS A 194 -7.72 -7.91 0.14
CA HIS A 194 -8.89 -7.05 0.02
C HIS A 194 -9.97 -7.69 -0.87
N GLY A 195 -11.08 -8.01 -0.25
CA GLY A 195 -12.37 -8.33 -0.87
C GLY A 195 -13.44 -7.52 -0.16
N VAL A 196 -14.68 -7.60 -0.59
CA VAL A 196 -15.81 -6.87 0.01
C VAL A 196 -16.90 -7.85 0.43
N ALA A 197 -17.28 -7.78 1.69
CA ALA A 197 -18.42 -8.49 2.25
C ALA A 197 -19.46 -7.50 2.83
N ASP A 198 -20.72 -7.89 2.81
CA ASP A 198 -21.81 -7.10 3.39
C ASP A 198 -21.97 -7.32 4.91
N ALA A 199 -22.93 -6.62 5.50
CA ALA A 199 -23.23 -6.74 6.93
C ALA A 199 -23.72 -8.13 7.35
N GLU A 200 -24.27 -8.90 6.43
CA GLU A 200 -24.71 -10.29 6.59
C GLU A 200 -23.57 -11.29 6.32
N ARG A 201 -22.33 -10.81 6.15
CA ARG A 201 -21.11 -11.59 5.90
C ARG A 201 -21.15 -12.36 4.57
N ARG A 202 -21.91 -11.89 3.59
CA ARG A 202 -21.90 -12.44 2.23
C ARG A 202 -20.84 -11.72 1.41
N VAL A 203 -19.97 -12.47 0.74
CA VAL A 203 -18.95 -11.91 -0.14
C VAL A 203 -19.64 -11.30 -1.37
N LEU A 204 -19.45 -10.00 -1.57
CA LEU A 204 -19.93 -9.26 -2.73
C LEU A 204 -18.89 -9.26 -3.86
N HIS A 205 -17.63 -9.07 -3.49
CA HIS A 205 -16.49 -9.14 -4.41
C HIS A 205 -15.36 -9.92 -3.73
N ASP A 206 -14.93 -11.02 -4.35
CA ASP A 206 -13.84 -11.81 -3.83
C ASP A 206 -12.47 -11.16 -4.11
N ASN A 207 -11.53 -11.39 -3.22
CA ASN A 207 -10.20 -10.80 -3.25
C ASN A 207 -9.38 -11.21 -4.48
N TRP A 208 -9.54 -12.42 -4.98
CA TRP A 208 -8.78 -12.90 -6.14
C TRP A 208 -9.20 -12.19 -7.42
N SER A 209 -10.51 -12.06 -7.64
CA SER A 209 -11.07 -11.36 -8.81
C SER A 209 -10.74 -9.88 -8.80
N LEU A 210 -10.80 -9.23 -7.61
CA LEU A 210 -10.40 -7.82 -7.46
C LEU A 210 -8.92 -7.65 -7.78
N PHE A 211 -8.04 -8.41 -7.14
CA PHE A 211 -6.60 -8.32 -7.36
C PHE A 211 -6.22 -8.55 -8.84
N GLU A 212 -6.82 -9.55 -9.50
CA GLU A 212 -6.57 -9.81 -10.92
C GLU A 212 -7.04 -8.66 -11.82
N MET A 213 -8.18 -8.08 -11.51
CA MET A 213 -8.72 -6.92 -12.23
C MET A 213 -7.82 -5.68 -12.11
N GLU A 214 -7.20 -5.47 -10.96
CA GLU A 214 -6.33 -4.34 -10.64
C GLU A 214 -4.96 -4.38 -11.33
N ILE A 215 -4.48 -5.56 -11.75
CA ILE A 215 -3.14 -5.76 -12.29
C ILE A 215 -2.72 -4.75 -13.37
N PRO A 216 -3.57 -4.32 -14.35
CA PRO A 216 -3.16 -3.36 -15.37
C PRO A 216 -2.74 -1.98 -14.85
N TRP A 217 -3.11 -1.66 -13.63
CA TRP A 217 -2.78 -0.39 -12.97
C TRP A 217 -1.88 -0.55 -11.74
N MET A 218 -1.46 -1.79 -11.41
CA MET A 218 -0.74 -2.13 -10.18
C MET A 218 0.74 -1.80 -10.28
N TRP A 219 1.18 -0.77 -9.55
CA TRP A 219 2.59 -0.38 -9.42
C TRP A 219 3.30 -1.20 -8.35
N GLU A 220 2.61 -1.48 -7.26
CA GLU A 220 3.05 -2.20 -6.07
C GLU A 220 1.85 -2.89 -5.43
N PHE A 221 2.09 -3.82 -4.50
CA PHE A 221 1.00 -4.48 -3.79
C PHE A 221 1.43 -5.02 -2.43
N HIS A 222 0.44 -5.36 -1.59
CA HIS A 222 0.67 -5.97 -0.29
C HIS A 222 0.49 -7.49 -0.35
N PHE A 223 1.49 -8.20 0.18
CA PHE A 223 1.36 -9.59 0.62
C PHE A 223 0.76 -9.57 2.03
N LYS A 224 -0.50 -9.88 2.10
CA LYS A 224 -1.27 -9.90 3.33
C LYS A 224 -2.25 -11.07 3.29
N ASN A 225 -2.49 -11.70 4.41
CA ASN A 225 -3.47 -12.77 4.53
C ASN A 225 -4.68 -12.31 5.31
N THR A 226 -5.83 -12.90 5.08
CA THR A 226 -7.11 -12.50 5.66
C THR A 226 -8.02 -13.71 5.87
N ASP A 227 -9.15 -13.48 6.55
CA ASP A 227 -10.21 -14.47 6.70
C ASP A 227 -11.22 -14.43 5.52
N GLU A 228 -12.20 -15.31 5.55
CA GLU A 228 -13.20 -15.53 4.50
C GLU A 228 -14.10 -14.32 4.23
N ILE A 229 -14.10 -13.32 5.11
CA ILE A 229 -14.92 -12.11 5.00
C ILE A 229 -14.07 -10.83 5.00
N PHE A 230 -12.76 -10.98 4.81
CA PHE A 230 -11.79 -9.88 4.69
C PHE A 230 -11.70 -8.96 5.92
N ASN A 231 -11.98 -9.50 7.11
CA ASN A 231 -12.05 -8.73 8.35
C ASN A 231 -10.86 -8.96 9.29
N SER A 232 -9.86 -9.68 8.84
CA SER A 232 -8.67 -10.01 9.62
C SER A 232 -7.41 -9.73 8.83
N THR A 233 -6.29 -9.55 9.53
CA THR A 233 -4.98 -9.35 8.92
C THR A 233 -4.01 -10.33 9.56
N PHE A 234 -3.41 -11.19 8.72
CA PHE A 234 -2.42 -12.18 9.10
C PHE A 234 -1.19 -12.10 8.22
N GLY A 235 -0.13 -12.76 8.67
CA GLY A 235 1.00 -13.12 7.81
C GLY A 235 0.83 -14.50 7.18
N PHE A 236 1.99 -15.11 6.85
CA PHE A 236 2.08 -16.41 6.18
C PHE A 236 2.94 -17.40 6.98
N GLY A 237 3.23 -17.09 8.23
CA GLY A 237 4.04 -17.92 9.11
C GLY A 237 3.36 -19.26 9.46
N PRO A 238 4.12 -20.22 10.01
CA PRO A 238 3.56 -21.54 10.38
C PRO A 238 2.39 -21.46 11.36
N GLU A 239 2.40 -20.49 12.26
CA GLU A 239 1.35 -20.28 13.27
C GLU A 239 0.03 -19.77 12.65
N GLU A 240 0.10 -19.20 11.45
CA GLU A 240 -1.03 -18.60 10.74
C GLU A 240 -1.54 -19.48 9.59
N LYS A 241 -0.80 -20.54 9.31
CA LYS A 241 -1.16 -21.51 8.27
C LYS A 241 -2.50 -22.19 8.59
N GLY A 242 -3.44 -22.10 7.67
CA GLY A 242 -4.78 -22.65 7.81
C GLY A 242 -5.80 -21.71 8.46
N ARG A 243 -5.38 -20.49 8.86
CA ARG A 243 -6.30 -19.44 9.34
C ARG A 243 -6.73 -18.48 8.23
N GLY A 244 -5.83 -18.25 7.27
CA GLY A 244 -6.06 -17.30 6.19
C GLY A 244 -6.41 -18.01 4.88
N ILE A 245 -7.02 -17.26 3.97
CA ILE A 245 -7.51 -17.76 2.68
C ILE A 245 -6.55 -17.52 1.50
N VAL A 246 -5.48 -16.76 1.70
CA VAL A 246 -4.53 -16.43 0.63
C VAL A 246 -3.51 -17.54 0.47
N ASP A 247 -3.60 -18.27 -0.66
CA ASP A 247 -2.63 -19.28 -1.07
C ASP A 247 -1.51 -18.64 -1.89
N LEU A 248 -0.28 -18.71 -1.40
CA LEU A 248 0.89 -18.08 -2.04
C LEU A 248 1.27 -18.75 -3.37
N ALA A 249 1.03 -20.06 -3.54
CA ALA A 249 1.33 -20.74 -4.79
C ALA A 249 0.34 -20.32 -5.88
N ARG A 250 -0.94 -20.20 -5.54
CA ARG A 250 -1.97 -19.65 -6.43
C ARG A 250 -1.65 -18.19 -6.78
N LEU A 251 -1.24 -17.37 -5.80
CA LEU A 251 -0.89 -15.99 -6.04
C LEU A 251 0.31 -15.86 -6.99
N ARG A 252 1.34 -16.69 -6.81
CA ARG A 252 2.47 -16.74 -7.72
C ARG A 252 2.00 -17.07 -9.15
N THR A 253 1.18 -18.11 -9.32
CA THR A 253 0.64 -18.48 -10.63
C THR A 253 -0.15 -17.34 -11.27
N LEU A 254 -0.97 -16.64 -10.49
CA LEU A 254 -1.73 -15.49 -10.95
C LEU A 254 -0.82 -14.36 -11.44
N ILE A 255 0.18 -13.99 -10.64
CA ILE A 255 1.13 -12.93 -10.98
C ILE A 255 1.95 -13.28 -12.22
N GLU A 256 2.51 -14.50 -12.29
CA GLU A 256 3.31 -14.96 -13.42
C GLU A 256 2.47 -15.05 -14.71
N GLY A 257 1.23 -15.55 -14.61
CA GLY A 257 0.30 -15.63 -15.74
C GLY A 257 -0.13 -14.27 -16.30
N ASN A 258 -0.09 -13.23 -15.48
CA ASN A 258 -0.47 -11.88 -15.85
C ASN A 258 0.75 -10.92 -15.97
N ALA A 259 1.97 -11.44 -16.00
CA ALA A 259 3.19 -10.62 -15.95
C ALA A 259 3.29 -9.54 -17.04
N ALA A 260 2.70 -9.77 -18.22
CA ALA A 260 2.67 -8.80 -19.31
C ALA A 260 1.62 -7.68 -19.14
N ARG A 261 0.69 -7.81 -18.19
CA ARG A 261 -0.37 -6.82 -17.93
C ARG A 261 0.05 -5.74 -16.94
N PHE A 262 1.09 -5.97 -16.14
CA PHE A 262 1.58 -4.96 -15.19
C PHE A 262 2.11 -3.72 -15.92
N PRO A 263 1.89 -2.51 -15.38
CA PRO A 263 2.29 -1.27 -16.04
C PRO A 263 3.80 -1.01 -16.00
N ALA A 264 4.55 -1.76 -15.19
CA ALA A 264 5.98 -1.60 -14.99
C ALA A 264 6.75 -2.91 -15.21
N ALA A 265 8.02 -2.78 -15.62
CA ALA A 265 8.92 -3.94 -15.77
C ALA A 265 9.33 -4.56 -14.41
N GLU A 266 9.29 -3.77 -13.35
CA GLU A 266 9.55 -4.20 -11.98
C GLU A 266 8.36 -3.85 -11.09
N VAL A 267 7.94 -4.79 -10.25
CA VAL A 267 6.86 -4.61 -9.27
C VAL A 267 7.37 -5.09 -7.92
N THR A 268 6.99 -4.42 -6.85
CA THR A 268 7.34 -4.85 -5.49
C THR A 268 6.08 -5.27 -4.74
N GLY A 269 6.09 -6.49 -4.20
CA GLY A 269 5.13 -6.93 -3.21
C GLY A 269 5.71 -6.75 -1.81
N TYR A 270 5.01 -6.01 -0.96
CA TYR A 270 5.43 -5.73 0.42
C TYR A 270 4.66 -6.60 1.40
N LEU A 271 5.35 -7.32 2.26
CA LEU A 271 4.72 -8.01 3.38
C LEU A 271 4.12 -6.98 4.33
N GLU A 272 2.81 -6.98 4.43
CA GLU A 272 2.04 -6.23 5.40
C GLU A 272 1.36 -7.18 6.38
N ILE A 273 1.75 -7.12 7.65
CA ILE A 273 1.11 -7.87 8.72
C ILE A 273 0.54 -6.89 9.73
N GLY A 274 -0.63 -7.19 10.28
CA GLY A 274 -1.32 -6.25 11.19
C GLY A 274 -0.59 -6.00 12.50
N GLY A 275 0.20 -6.94 12.93
CA GLY A 275 0.77 -6.94 14.28
C GLY A 275 -0.31 -6.99 15.37
N PRO A 276 0.05 -7.12 16.63
CA PRO A 276 -0.89 -7.08 17.73
C PRO A 276 -1.51 -5.68 17.85
N LYS A 277 -2.82 -5.62 18.11
CA LYS A 277 -3.50 -4.35 18.38
C LYS A 277 -2.93 -3.68 19.62
N THR A 278 -2.86 -2.36 19.61
CA THR A 278 -2.50 -1.54 20.78
C THR A 278 -3.25 -2.00 22.04
N GLY A 279 -2.52 -2.24 23.12
CA GLY A 279 -3.07 -2.75 24.38
C GLY A 279 -3.13 -4.27 24.51
N ARG A 280 -2.67 -5.02 23.50
CA ARG A 280 -2.57 -6.48 23.53
C ARG A 280 -1.19 -6.94 23.13
N GLU A 281 -0.64 -7.93 23.83
CA GLU A 281 0.60 -8.63 23.45
C GLU A 281 1.83 -7.75 23.25
N TYR A 282 2.00 -6.69 24.02
CA TYR A 282 3.18 -5.82 23.93
C TYR A 282 4.48 -6.47 24.41
N THR A 283 4.36 -7.51 25.21
CA THR A 283 5.50 -8.08 25.94
C THR A 283 6.13 -9.28 25.23
N ASP A 284 5.52 -9.76 24.15
CA ASP A 284 6.02 -10.93 23.47
C ASP A 284 6.72 -10.59 22.14
N ARG A 285 7.45 -11.56 21.64
CA ARG A 285 8.13 -11.52 20.35
C ARG A 285 7.26 -12.09 19.22
N HIS A 286 5.97 -12.06 19.38
CA HIS A 286 5.05 -12.68 18.42
C HIS A 286 5.17 -12.04 17.03
N LEU A 287 5.20 -10.69 16.97
CA LEU A 287 5.38 -9.96 15.72
C LEU A 287 6.71 -10.32 15.02
N GLU A 288 7.81 -10.47 15.79
CA GLU A 288 9.10 -10.90 15.23
C GLU A 288 8.99 -12.27 14.55
N ARG A 289 8.36 -13.24 15.23
CA ARG A 289 8.15 -14.60 14.67
C ARG A 289 7.22 -14.60 13.46
N GLN A 290 6.15 -13.83 13.50
CA GLN A 290 5.22 -13.68 12.37
C GLN A 290 5.91 -13.08 11.16
N LEU A 291 6.71 -12.04 11.35
CA LEU A 291 7.43 -11.37 10.28
C LEU A 291 8.48 -12.31 9.66
N ALA A 292 9.35 -12.90 10.48
CA ALA A 292 10.37 -13.84 10.01
C ALA A 292 9.75 -15.06 9.30
N GLY A 293 8.75 -15.70 9.90
CA GLY A 293 8.07 -16.86 9.32
C GLY A 293 7.35 -16.54 8.01
N SER A 294 6.80 -15.32 7.89
CA SER A 294 6.15 -14.87 6.66
C SER A 294 7.18 -14.58 5.56
N LEU A 295 8.31 -13.95 5.89
CA LEU A 295 9.40 -13.73 4.94
C LEU A 295 9.98 -15.04 4.41
N ASP A 296 10.14 -16.05 5.27
CA ASP A 296 10.57 -17.38 4.85
C ASP A 296 9.55 -18.06 3.91
N ALA A 297 8.26 -17.92 4.19
CA ALA A 297 7.21 -18.46 3.35
C ALA A 297 7.20 -17.78 1.96
N LEU A 298 7.30 -16.47 1.91
CA LEU A 298 7.38 -15.70 0.67
C LEU A 298 8.66 -16.04 -0.12
N ALA A 299 9.80 -16.08 0.54
CA ALA A 299 11.06 -16.43 -0.12
C ALA A 299 11.02 -17.81 -0.75
N ARG A 300 10.43 -18.79 -0.07
CA ARG A 300 10.28 -20.17 -0.58
C ARG A 300 9.44 -20.25 -1.86
N ILE A 301 8.44 -19.40 -1.98
CA ILE A 301 7.52 -19.42 -3.12
C ILE A 301 8.00 -18.53 -4.25
N PHE A 302 8.45 -17.29 -3.95
CA PHE A 302 8.70 -16.26 -4.95
C PHE A 302 10.16 -16.10 -5.37
N ARG A 303 11.12 -16.61 -4.61
CA ARG A 303 12.51 -16.65 -5.10
C ARG A 303 12.64 -17.81 -6.07
N SER A 304 13.16 -17.52 -7.25
CA SER A 304 13.62 -18.56 -8.16
C SER A 304 14.64 -19.41 -7.39
N LYS A 305 14.53 -20.73 -7.44
CA LYS A 305 15.71 -21.56 -7.16
C LYS A 305 16.70 -21.17 -8.24
N GLU A 306 17.76 -20.48 -7.88
CA GLU A 306 18.91 -20.39 -8.75
C GLU A 306 19.30 -21.81 -9.11
N ALA A 307 19.21 -22.10 -10.42
CA ALA A 307 19.52 -23.42 -10.98
C ALA A 307 21.04 -23.59 -11.04
#